data_f14db9c30ebcd1667cda2bd62f5faec1
#
_entry.id   f14db9c30ebcd1667cda2bd62f5faec1
#
_cell.length_a   1.000
_cell.length_b   1.000
_cell.length_c   1.000
_cell.angle_alpha   90.00
_cell.angle_beta   90.00
_cell.angle_gamma   90.00
#
_symmetry.space_group_name_H-M   'P 1'
#
loop_
_entity.id
_entity.type
_entity.pdbx_description
1 polymer ?
#
loop_
_entity_poly.entity_id
_entity_poly.type
_entity_poly.pdbx_seq_one_letter_code
_entity_poly.pdbx_strand_id
1 'polypeptide(L)'
;VSYVRGGKGCRLILVGDDAQLPPIGVDYSPALDPKALSVYGEVVYTSLDEVVRQEAESGILFNATLVRCMLENGICEVPRFRMDFPDIEVVEGGEFMEKLQDCYDRYGRDETIVITRSNKRANRYNDGIRRYVLGAEEEIESGDLLMVVKNNYHFTERTEDCPMNFLANGDIAKLRRLRRFEDFYGFRFATAVLSFADYNDAELECKILLDTIASESPSLTREESNRLFCEVEKDYLDIKSKLKRFKEIRENQHFNAVQVKFAYAVTCHKAQGGQWRAVFIDRCLFGDEPMTRDMLRWLYTALTRATDKLYLVNFDERFYE
;
A
#
# COMPACT_ATOMS: atom_id res chain seq x y z
N VAL A 1 -18.45 -8.20 -13.60
CA VAL A 1 -19.51 -7.76 -14.53
C VAL A 1 -20.61 -8.81 -14.62
N SER A 2 -20.31 -10.05 -15.02
CA SER A 2 -21.32 -11.12 -15.21
C SER A 2 -22.20 -11.34 -13.96
N TYR A 3 -21.62 -11.31 -12.77
CA TYR A 3 -22.35 -11.45 -11.49
C TYR A 3 -23.38 -10.32 -11.29
N VAL A 4 -22.98 -9.07 -11.52
CA VAL A 4 -23.86 -7.91 -11.35
C VAL A 4 -25.01 -7.95 -12.38
N ARG A 5 -24.72 -8.34 -13.62
CA ARG A 5 -25.73 -8.47 -14.69
C ARG A 5 -26.74 -9.61 -14.44
N GLY A 6 -26.37 -10.64 -13.67
CA GLY A 6 -27.29 -11.67 -13.23
C GLY A 6 -28.31 -11.19 -12.18
N GLY A 7 -28.07 -10.06 -11.54
CA GLY A 7 -28.96 -9.45 -10.57
C GLY A 7 -30.08 -8.64 -11.19
N LYS A 8 -31.26 -8.63 -10.59
CA LYS A 8 -32.38 -7.80 -11.04
C LYS A 8 -32.17 -6.34 -10.63
N GLY A 9 -32.14 -5.42 -11.61
CA GLY A 9 -32.02 -3.97 -11.36
C GLY A 9 -30.65 -3.50 -10.88
N CYS A 10 -29.62 -4.34 -10.94
CA CYS A 10 -28.26 -3.95 -10.57
C CYS A 10 -27.62 -3.06 -11.64
N ARG A 11 -26.92 -2.04 -11.18
CA ARG A 11 -26.06 -1.18 -12.02
C ARG A 11 -24.62 -1.33 -11.58
N LEU A 12 -23.68 -1.28 -12.52
CA LEU A 12 -22.24 -1.29 -12.25
C LEU A 12 -21.69 0.08 -12.62
N ILE A 13 -21.03 0.69 -11.66
CA ILE A 13 -20.27 1.94 -11.84
C ILE A 13 -18.81 1.57 -11.65
N LEU A 14 -17.98 1.86 -12.64
CA LEU A 14 -16.54 1.68 -12.61
C LEU A 14 -15.89 3.06 -12.49
N VAL A 15 -15.10 3.26 -11.45
CA VAL A 15 -14.38 4.51 -11.17
C VAL A 15 -12.91 4.23 -11.21
N GLY A 16 -12.14 5.06 -11.90
CA GLY A 16 -10.70 4.92 -11.97
C GLY A 16 -10.02 6.11 -12.64
N ASP A 17 -8.70 6.10 -12.61
CA ASP A 17 -7.84 7.11 -13.20
C ASP A 17 -6.76 6.41 -14.04
N ASP A 18 -6.76 6.65 -15.34
CA ASP A 18 -5.84 6.02 -16.30
C ASP A 18 -4.43 6.60 -16.29
N ALA A 19 -4.25 7.75 -15.64
CA ALA A 19 -2.94 8.33 -15.35
C ALA A 19 -2.25 7.67 -14.15
N GLN A 20 -2.98 6.97 -13.27
CA GLN A 20 -2.40 6.21 -12.16
C GLN A 20 -1.83 4.87 -12.63
N LEU A 21 -1.10 4.20 -11.71
CA LEU A 21 -0.57 2.86 -11.97
C LEU A 21 -1.71 1.87 -12.28
N PRO A 22 -1.60 1.12 -13.38
CA PRO A 22 -2.57 0.07 -13.69
C PRO A 22 -2.39 -1.14 -12.75
N PRO A 23 -3.33 -2.09 -12.75
CA PRO A 23 -3.15 -3.37 -12.07
C PRO A 23 -1.88 -4.07 -12.54
N ILE A 24 -1.21 -4.79 -11.61
CA ILE A 24 0.05 -5.49 -11.89
C ILE A 24 -0.14 -6.49 -13.05
N GLY A 25 0.75 -6.41 -14.04
CA GLY A 25 0.77 -7.32 -15.19
C GLY A 25 -0.08 -6.91 -16.39
N VAL A 26 -0.65 -5.70 -16.37
CA VAL A 26 -1.35 -5.12 -17.53
C VAL A 26 -0.93 -3.68 -17.75
N ASP A 27 -0.89 -3.25 -19.00
CA ASP A 27 -0.52 -1.87 -19.36
C ASP A 27 -1.66 -0.87 -19.19
N TYR A 28 -2.90 -1.37 -19.15
CA TYR A 28 -4.11 -0.58 -19.00
C TYR A 28 -5.19 -1.38 -18.27
N SER A 29 -5.95 -0.71 -17.40
CA SER A 29 -7.03 -1.40 -16.68
C SER A 29 -8.20 -1.73 -17.63
N PRO A 30 -8.57 -3.01 -17.81
CA PRO A 30 -9.75 -3.37 -18.62
C PRO A 30 -11.05 -2.76 -18.10
N ALA A 31 -11.10 -2.35 -16.83
CA ALA A 31 -12.25 -1.69 -16.21
C ALA A 31 -12.42 -0.24 -16.68
N LEU A 32 -11.40 0.35 -17.29
CA LEU A 32 -11.43 1.71 -17.86
C LEU A 32 -11.44 1.70 -19.39
N ASP A 33 -11.41 0.52 -20.03
CA ASP A 33 -11.45 0.39 -21.49
C ASP A 33 -12.88 0.25 -22.01
N PRO A 34 -13.44 1.28 -22.68
CA PRO A 34 -14.79 1.20 -23.24
C PRO A 34 -14.96 0.06 -24.24
N LYS A 35 -13.88 -0.30 -24.98
CA LYS A 35 -13.90 -1.41 -25.95
C LYS A 35 -14.01 -2.76 -25.23
N ALA A 36 -13.24 -2.96 -24.15
CA ALA A 36 -13.33 -4.16 -23.35
C ALA A 36 -14.69 -4.29 -22.64
N LEU A 37 -15.28 -3.16 -22.26
CA LEU A 37 -16.59 -3.13 -21.58
C LEU A 37 -17.79 -3.27 -22.54
N SER A 38 -17.66 -2.87 -23.81
CA SER A 38 -18.75 -2.89 -24.80
C SER A 38 -19.33 -4.28 -25.02
N VAL A 39 -18.55 -5.35 -24.82
CA VAL A 39 -19.03 -6.75 -24.89
C VAL A 39 -20.10 -7.09 -23.84
N TYR A 40 -20.19 -6.26 -22.80
CA TYR A 40 -21.18 -6.44 -21.73
C TYR A 40 -22.43 -5.59 -21.89
N GLY A 41 -22.56 -4.74 -22.92
CA GLY A 41 -23.70 -3.90 -23.24
C GLY A 41 -23.34 -2.43 -23.40
N GLU A 42 -24.35 -1.57 -23.30
CA GLU A 42 -24.17 -0.12 -23.39
C GLU A 42 -23.32 0.41 -22.23
N VAL A 43 -22.29 1.20 -22.55
CA VAL A 43 -21.38 1.84 -21.60
C VAL A 43 -21.54 3.35 -21.71
N VAL A 44 -21.93 3.98 -20.61
CA VAL A 44 -21.94 5.45 -20.50
C VAL A 44 -20.62 5.84 -19.86
N TYR A 45 -19.85 6.68 -20.54
CA TYR A 45 -18.58 7.21 -20.05
C TYR A 45 -18.75 8.67 -19.66
N THR A 46 -18.18 9.06 -18.53
CA THR A 46 -18.08 10.45 -18.09
C THR A 46 -16.70 10.70 -17.47
N SER A 47 -16.17 11.89 -17.64
CA SER A 47 -14.91 12.35 -17.03
C SER A 47 -15.22 13.32 -15.90
N LEU A 48 -14.40 13.26 -14.85
CA LEU A 48 -14.39 14.21 -13.76
C LEU A 48 -13.06 15.00 -13.86
N ASP A 49 -13.16 16.25 -14.27
CA ASP A 49 -11.98 17.06 -14.61
C ASP A 49 -11.62 18.07 -13.51
N GLU A 50 -12.49 18.25 -12.51
CA GLU A 50 -12.25 19.16 -11.39
C GLU A 50 -11.51 18.47 -10.24
N VAL A 51 -10.38 19.05 -9.80
CA VAL A 51 -9.59 18.58 -8.66
C VAL A 51 -10.05 19.28 -7.39
N VAL A 52 -10.62 18.53 -6.45
CA VAL A 52 -11.20 19.06 -5.20
C VAL A 52 -10.23 19.03 -4.02
N ARG A 53 -9.13 18.28 -4.13
CA ARG A 53 -8.26 17.91 -2.99
C ARG A 53 -7.23 18.95 -2.59
N GLN A 54 -6.88 19.87 -3.47
CA GLN A 54 -5.76 20.81 -3.30
C GLN A 54 -6.19 22.22 -3.69
N GLU A 55 -5.57 23.21 -3.06
CA GLU A 55 -5.81 24.61 -3.39
C GLU A 55 -5.30 24.93 -4.80
N ALA A 56 -5.91 25.89 -5.46
CA ALA A 56 -5.55 26.29 -6.84
C ALA A 56 -4.09 26.75 -6.99
N GLU A 57 -3.44 27.18 -5.88
CA GLU A 57 -2.05 27.61 -5.84
C GLU A 57 -1.09 26.52 -5.31
N SER A 58 -1.50 25.24 -5.30
CA SER A 58 -0.68 24.12 -4.84
C SER A 58 0.35 23.70 -5.89
N GLY A 59 1.61 23.62 -5.49
CA GLY A 59 2.69 23.05 -6.29
C GLY A 59 2.53 21.55 -6.52
N ILE A 60 1.94 20.84 -5.56
CA ILE A 60 1.60 19.42 -5.70
C ILE A 60 0.61 19.23 -6.86
N LEU A 61 -0.48 20.02 -6.88
CA LEU A 61 -1.48 19.99 -7.94
C LEU A 61 -0.88 20.36 -9.29
N PHE A 62 -0.09 21.46 -9.32
CA PHE A 62 0.54 21.92 -10.55
C PHE A 62 1.42 20.83 -11.16
N ASN A 63 2.32 20.26 -10.39
CA ASN A 63 3.27 19.25 -10.85
C ASN A 63 2.59 17.90 -11.18
N ALA A 64 1.56 17.51 -10.45
CA ALA A 64 0.75 16.33 -10.79
C ALA A 64 0.01 16.53 -12.12
N THR A 65 -0.55 17.72 -12.36
CA THR A 65 -1.22 18.08 -13.61
C THR A 65 -0.23 18.09 -14.77
N LEU A 66 0.99 18.61 -14.58
CA LEU A 66 2.06 18.54 -15.58
C LEU A 66 2.32 17.10 -16.02
N VAL A 67 2.53 16.18 -15.06
CA VAL A 67 2.79 14.76 -15.38
C VAL A 67 1.57 14.13 -16.06
N ARG A 68 0.34 14.47 -15.65
CA ARG A 68 -0.88 14.02 -16.31
C ARG A 68 -0.96 14.48 -17.77
N CYS A 69 -0.70 15.74 -18.04
CA CYS A 69 -0.65 16.29 -19.40
C CYS A 69 0.40 15.58 -20.27
N MET A 70 1.58 15.26 -19.70
CA MET A 70 2.59 14.48 -20.40
C MET A 70 2.09 13.08 -20.79
N LEU A 71 1.40 12.40 -19.86
CA LEU A 71 0.82 11.08 -20.10
C LEU A 71 -0.27 11.11 -21.19
N GLU A 72 -1.15 12.12 -21.18
CA GLU A 72 -2.22 12.32 -22.16
C GLU A 72 -1.68 12.60 -23.57
N ASN A 73 -0.59 13.37 -23.67
CA ASN A 73 0.05 13.71 -24.93
C ASN A 73 1.12 12.69 -25.37
N GLY A 74 1.35 11.62 -24.63
CA GLY A 74 2.34 10.58 -24.95
C GLY A 74 3.79 11.07 -24.86
N ILE A 75 4.06 12.12 -24.09
CA ILE A 75 5.40 12.68 -23.88
C ILE A 75 6.10 11.86 -22.80
N CYS A 76 7.16 11.14 -23.19
CA CYS A 76 7.95 10.32 -22.24
C CYS A 76 9.32 10.97 -22.03
N GLU A 77 9.33 12.10 -21.36
CA GLU A 77 10.50 12.88 -20.97
C GLU A 77 10.55 13.05 -19.45
N VAL A 78 11.71 13.48 -18.92
CA VAL A 78 11.84 13.82 -17.50
C VAL A 78 10.99 15.06 -17.22
N PRO A 79 10.00 14.98 -16.30
CA PRO A 79 9.18 16.14 -15.97
C PRO A 79 10.04 17.20 -15.26
N ARG A 80 9.85 18.48 -15.60
CA ARG A 80 10.48 19.59 -14.89
C ARG A 80 9.51 20.19 -13.93
N PHE A 81 9.67 19.86 -12.65
CA PHE A 81 8.81 20.30 -11.58
C PHE A 81 9.10 21.75 -11.21
N ARG A 82 8.05 22.51 -11.01
CA ARG A 82 8.16 23.85 -10.43
C ARG A 82 8.25 23.74 -8.92
N MET A 83 9.28 24.37 -8.34
CA MET A 83 9.61 24.27 -6.92
C MET A 83 9.35 25.55 -6.15
N ASP A 84 8.79 26.60 -6.81
CA ASP A 84 8.50 27.91 -6.22
C ASP A 84 7.21 27.94 -5.36
N PHE A 85 6.75 26.77 -4.92
CA PHE A 85 5.56 26.62 -4.07
C PHE A 85 5.92 26.17 -2.65
N PRO A 86 5.17 26.60 -1.63
CA PRO A 86 5.49 26.28 -0.24
C PRO A 86 5.21 24.81 0.15
N ASP A 87 4.41 24.09 -0.64
CA ASP A 87 3.95 22.71 -0.38
C ASP A 87 4.84 21.63 -1.01
N ILE A 88 5.87 22.00 -1.78
CA ILE A 88 6.82 21.06 -2.40
C ILE A 88 8.27 21.45 -2.07
N GLU A 89 9.12 20.49 -1.80
CA GLU A 89 10.52 20.70 -1.41
C GLU A 89 11.41 19.54 -1.87
N VAL A 90 12.64 19.84 -2.32
CA VAL A 90 13.68 18.83 -2.53
C VAL A 90 14.44 18.61 -1.23
N VAL A 91 14.69 17.36 -0.87
CA VAL A 91 15.42 16.98 0.33
C VAL A 91 16.59 16.07 -0.04
N GLU A 92 17.77 16.41 0.37
CA GLU A 92 18.94 15.55 0.25
C GLU A 92 18.91 14.42 1.29
N GLY A 93 19.57 13.29 0.95
CA GLY A 93 19.58 12.12 1.83
C GLY A 93 20.12 12.39 3.23
N GLY A 94 21.02 13.39 3.38
CA GLY A 94 21.57 13.80 4.68
C GLY A 94 20.54 14.51 5.58
N GLU A 95 19.58 15.24 5.01
CA GLU A 95 18.55 16.00 5.72
C GLU A 95 17.26 15.20 5.93
N PHE A 96 17.14 14.05 5.25
CA PHE A 96 15.90 13.26 5.22
C PHE A 96 15.37 12.91 6.61
N MET A 97 16.23 12.44 7.51
CA MET A 97 15.80 12.00 8.86
C MET A 97 15.28 13.16 9.71
N GLU A 98 15.93 14.33 9.63
CA GLU A 98 15.49 15.54 10.32
C GLU A 98 14.13 16.03 9.80
N LYS A 99 13.99 16.15 8.49
CA LYS A 99 12.71 16.53 7.85
C LYS A 99 11.58 15.56 8.16
N LEU A 100 11.89 14.26 8.21
CA LEU A 100 10.90 13.25 8.56
C LEU A 100 10.46 13.38 10.03
N GLN A 101 11.41 13.64 10.95
CA GLN A 101 11.09 13.88 12.36
C GLN A 101 10.20 15.13 12.50
N ASP A 102 10.54 16.24 11.83
CA ASP A 102 9.71 17.44 11.81
C ASP A 102 8.27 17.17 11.35
N CYS A 103 8.12 16.31 10.32
CA CYS A 103 6.80 15.91 9.83
C CYS A 103 6.06 15.04 10.84
N TYR A 104 6.75 14.12 11.51
CA TYR A 104 6.12 13.31 12.56
C TYR A 104 5.64 14.17 13.75
N ASP A 105 6.42 15.19 14.13
CA ASP A 105 6.06 16.11 15.21
C ASP A 105 4.89 17.02 14.81
N ARG A 106 4.82 17.41 13.54
CA ARG A 106 3.79 18.33 13.03
C ARG A 106 2.49 17.63 12.63
N TYR A 107 2.57 16.49 11.95
CA TYR A 107 1.43 15.83 11.31
C TYR A 107 1.06 14.50 11.98
N GLY A 108 2.00 13.88 12.69
CA GLY A 108 1.87 12.52 13.19
C GLY A 108 2.50 11.48 12.25
N ARG A 109 2.78 10.30 12.81
CA ARG A 109 3.40 9.18 12.08
C ARG A 109 2.46 8.55 11.06
N ASP A 110 1.19 8.50 11.36
CA ASP A 110 0.09 7.98 10.55
C ASP A 110 -0.27 8.88 9.36
N GLU A 111 0.04 10.18 9.46
CA GLU A 111 -0.18 11.18 8.42
C GLU A 111 1.09 11.50 7.60
N THR A 112 2.16 10.72 7.79
CA THR A 112 3.44 10.94 7.10
C THR A 112 3.97 9.62 6.54
N ILE A 113 4.30 9.59 5.25
CA ILE A 113 4.72 8.35 4.58
C ILE A 113 5.88 8.57 3.62
N VAL A 114 6.71 7.52 3.46
CA VAL A 114 7.74 7.45 2.42
C VAL A 114 7.27 6.52 1.30
N ILE A 115 7.25 7.00 0.07
CA ILE A 115 6.86 6.23 -1.10
C ILE A 115 8.09 5.79 -1.89
N THR A 116 8.20 4.49 -2.11
CA THR A 116 9.31 3.87 -2.82
C THR A 116 8.81 3.01 -3.99
N ARG A 117 9.72 2.58 -4.86
CA ARG A 117 9.38 1.72 -5.99
C ARG A 117 9.46 0.22 -5.68
N SER A 118 10.23 -0.20 -4.67
CA SER A 118 10.43 -1.61 -4.37
C SER A 118 10.30 -1.92 -2.87
N ASN A 119 9.87 -3.13 -2.55
CA ASN A 119 9.81 -3.59 -1.16
C ASN A 119 11.19 -3.59 -0.50
N LYS A 120 12.25 -3.91 -1.24
CA LYS A 120 13.63 -3.83 -0.76
C LYS A 120 14.00 -2.44 -0.26
N ARG A 121 13.61 -1.41 -1.02
CA ARG A 121 13.83 0.00 -0.64
C ARG A 121 12.95 0.38 0.55
N ALA A 122 11.67 0.01 0.51
CA ALA A 122 10.74 0.25 1.62
C ALA A 122 11.26 -0.37 2.92
N ASN A 123 11.75 -1.61 2.89
CA ASN A 123 12.33 -2.27 4.07
C ASN A 123 13.53 -1.49 4.61
N ARG A 124 14.44 -1.00 3.75
CA ARG A 124 15.59 -0.18 4.20
C ARG A 124 15.17 1.13 4.86
N TYR A 125 14.16 1.82 4.29
CA TYR A 125 13.60 3.03 4.93
C TYR A 125 12.92 2.69 6.24
N ASN A 126 12.11 1.64 6.31
CA ASN A 126 11.46 1.20 7.54
C ASN A 126 12.47 0.87 8.64
N ASP A 127 13.54 0.14 8.32
CA ASP A 127 14.61 -0.17 9.28
C ASP A 127 15.33 1.10 9.74
N GLY A 128 15.67 2.00 8.82
CA GLY A 128 16.32 3.28 9.12
C GLY A 128 15.44 4.17 9.99
N ILE A 129 14.17 4.33 9.64
CA ILE A 129 13.20 5.13 10.38
C ILE A 129 13.03 4.57 11.80
N ARG A 130 12.81 3.27 11.93
CA ARG A 130 12.63 2.64 13.24
C ARG A 130 13.85 2.84 14.14
N ARG A 131 15.07 2.61 13.63
CA ARG A 131 16.29 2.71 14.41
C ARG A 131 16.69 4.15 14.74
N TYR A 132 16.69 5.04 13.76
CA TYR A 132 17.30 6.36 13.88
C TYR A 132 16.31 7.47 14.23
N VAL A 133 15.05 7.32 13.85
CA VAL A 133 14.00 8.32 14.13
C VAL A 133 13.18 7.90 15.35
N LEU A 134 12.78 6.62 15.41
CA LEU A 134 11.90 6.13 16.47
C LEU A 134 12.64 5.52 17.65
N GLY A 135 13.94 5.23 17.52
CA GLY A 135 14.76 4.61 18.58
C GLY A 135 14.37 3.17 18.90
N ALA A 136 13.76 2.45 17.95
CA ALA A 136 13.34 1.07 18.12
C ALA A 136 14.54 0.14 18.26
N GLU A 137 14.54 -0.70 19.29
CA GLU A 137 15.61 -1.66 19.59
C GLU A 137 15.23 -3.07 19.17
N GLU A 138 13.95 -3.42 19.24
CA GLU A 138 13.43 -4.74 18.93
C GLU A 138 13.05 -4.91 17.44
N GLU A 139 12.97 -6.16 16.99
CA GLU A 139 12.53 -6.49 15.61
C GLU A 139 11.14 -5.90 15.30
N ILE A 140 10.25 -5.94 16.29
CA ILE A 140 8.90 -5.37 16.25
C ILE A 140 8.46 -5.03 17.68
N GLU A 141 7.84 -3.87 17.87
CA GLU A 141 7.43 -3.41 19.18
C GLU A 141 6.10 -2.66 19.18
N SER A 142 5.50 -2.52 20.39
CA SER A 142 4.27 -1.77 20.55
C SER A 142 4.44 -0.32 20.11
N GLY A 143 3.50 0.18 19.31
CA GLY A 143 3.55 1.50 18.70
C GLY A 143 3.98 1.47 17.24
N ASP A 144 4.50 0.36 16.73
CA ASP A 144 4.80 0.21 15.30
C ASP A 144 3.56 0.35 14.43
N LEU A 145 3.75 0.99 13.27
CA LEU A 145 2.74 1.02 12.20
C LEU A 145 2.97 -0.15 11.25
N LEU A 146 1.93 -0.94 11.05
CA LEU A 146 1.94 -2.13 10.21
C LEU A 146 0.90 -1.98 9.10
N MET A 147 1.25 -2.40 7.90
CA MET A 147 0.33 -2.52 6.77
C MET A 147 -0.04 -3.98 6.54
N VAL A 148 -1.31 -4.27 6.43
CA VAL A 148 -1.82 -5.57 5.98
C VAL A 148 -1.46 -5.75 4.51
N VAL A 149 -0.82 -6.86 4.15
CA VAL A 149 -0.35 -7.08 2.77
C VAL A 149 -1.11 -8.15 2.01
N LYS A 150 -2.12 -8.75 2.64
CA LYS A 150 -3.04 -9.72 2.04
C LYS A 150 -4.38 -9.66 2.75
N ASN A 151 -5.48 -9.66 1.98
CA ASN A 151 -6.83 -9.68 2.56
C ASN A 151 -6.99 -10.84 3.55
N ASN A 152 -7.60 -10.55 4.71
CA ASN A 152 -7.86 -11.52 5.76
C ASN A 152 -9.29 -11.36 6.29
N TYR A 153 -10.03 -12.46 6.28
CA TYR A 153 -11.43 -12.53 6.75
C TYR A 153 -11.57 -13.26 8.08
N HIS A 154 -10.56 -14.07 8.43
CA HIS A 154 -10.64 -15.06 9.49
C HIS A 154 -10.86 -14.47 10.88
N PHE A 155 -10.15 -13.39 11.23
CA PHE A 155 -10.21 -12.82 12.58
C PHE A 155 -11.40 -11.88 12.76
N THR A 156 -11.80 -11.15 11.72
CA THR A 156 -12.96 -10.26 11.76
C THR A 156 -14.27 -11.02 11.89
N GLU A 157 -14.42 -12.15 11.18
CA GLU A 157 -15.61 -13.00 11.26
C GLU A 157 -15.79 -13.68 12.64
N ARG A 158 -14.75 -13.75 13.46
CA ARG A 158 -14.75 -14.39 14.77
C ARG A 158 -14.77 -13.43 15.94
N THR A 159 -14.70 -12.14 15.68
CA THR A 159 -14.76 -11.09 16.69
C THR A 159 -16.17 -10.53 16.71
N GLU A 160 -16.86 -10.67 17.86
CA GLU A 160 -18.19 -10.09 18.07
C GLU A 160 -18.11 -8.56 17.92
N ASP A 161 -19.11 -7.98 17.27
CA ASP A 161 -19.22 -6.53 17.03
C ASP A 161 -18.02 -5.88 16.33
N CYS A 162 -17.25 -6.67 15.55
CA CYS A 162 -16.16 -6.13 14.76
C CYS A 162 -16.71 -5.18 13.68
N PRO A 163 -16.30 -3.91 13.64
CA PRO A 163 -16.80 -2.97 12.65
C PRO A 163 -16.27 -3.25 11.22
N MET A 164 -15.27 -4.11 11.11
CA MET A 164 -14.62 -4.49 9.85
C MET A 164 -15.18 -5.81 9.35
N ASN A 165 -15.60 -5.86 8.08
CA ASN A 165 -15.98 -7.13 7.43
C ASN A 165 -14.77 -8.02 7.16
N PHE A 166 -13.62 -7.43 6.88
CA PHE A 166 -12.32 -8.11 6.67
C PHE A 166 -11.20 -7.08 6.78
N LEU A 167 -9.97 -7.55 6.95
CA LEU A 167 -8.77 -6.72 6.83
C LEU A 167 -8.37 -6.66 5.36
N ALA A 168 -8.36 -5.46 4.79
CA ALA A 168 -8.01 -5.27 3.39
C ALA A 168 -6.47 -5.19 3.21
N ASN A 169 -6.01 -5.64 2.05
CA ASN A 169 -4.66 -5.38 1.61
C ASN A 169 -4.46 -3.87 1.41
N GLY A 170 -3.60 -3.25 2.21
CA GLY A 170 -3.36 -1.82 2.27
C GLY A 170 -3.82 -1.16 3.58
N ASP A 171 -4.67 -1.82 4.38
CA ASP A 171 -5.06 -1.28 5.69
C ASP A 171 -3.83 -1.08 6.57
N ILE A 172 -3.77 0.09 7.20
CA ILE A 172 -2.72 0.44 8.16
C ILE A 172 -3.27 0.28 9.58
N ALA A 173 -2.50 -0.42 10.40
CA ALA A 173 -2.81 -0.66 11.80
C ALA A 173 -1.66 -0.24 12.70
N LYS A 174 -1.99 0.27 13.87
CA LYS A 174 -1.03 0.49 14.96
C LYS A 174 -0.97 -0.73 15.85
N LEU A 175 0.23 -1.25 16.06
CA LEU A 175 0.48 -2.35 16.97
C LEU A 175 0.33 -1.86 18.41
N ARG A 176 -0.70 -2.31 19.11
CA ARG A 176 -0.95 -1.94 20.52
C ARG A 176 -0.21 -2.84 21.49
N ARG A 177 -0.25 -4.15 21.23
CA ARG A 177 0.37 -5.16 22.10
C ARG A 177 0.86 -6.35 21.28
N LEU A 178 1.98 -6.93 21.72
CA LEU A 178 2.51 -8.19 21.24
C LEU A 178 2.54 -9.20 22.37
N ARG A 179 2.15 -10.43 22.04
CA ARG A 179 2.16 -11.56 22.95
C ARG A 179 2.54 -12.82 22.20
N ARG A 180 3.06 -13.82 22.92
CA ARG A 180 3.29 -15.18 22.43
C ARG A 180 3.95 -15.25 21.07
N PHE A 181 5.24 -15.07 21.06
CA PHE A 181 6.07 -15.45 19.91
C PHE A 181 6.09 -16.96 19.78
N GLU A 182 5.84 -17.46 18.58
CA GLU A 182 5.73 -18.89 18.29
C GLU A 182 6.49 -19.23 17.00
N ASP A 183 7.30 -20.31 17.05
CA ASP A 183 7.90 -20.93 15.87
C ASP A 183 7.08 -22.18 15.53
N PHE A 184 6.25 -22.09 14.49
CA PHE A 184 5.36 -23.16 14.08
C PHE A 184 5.39 -23.35 12.57
N TYR A 185 5.28 -24.57 12.08
CA TYR A 185 5.21 -24.88 10.66
C TYR A 185 6.37 -24.31 9.83
N GLY A 186 7.53 -24.05 10.47
CA GLY A 186 8.69 -23.44 9.83
C GLY A 186 8.55 -21.94 9.55
N PHE A 187 7.64 -21.26 10.26
CA PHE A 187 7.42 -19.83 10.24
C PHE A 187 7.32 -19.27 11.65
N ARG A 188 7.56 -17.94 11.76
CA ARG A 188 7.46 -17.19 13.01
C ARG A 188 6.15 -16.44 13.10
N PHE A 189 5.48 -16.59 14.21
CA PHE A 189 4.20 -15.92 14.47
C PHE A 189 4.24 -15.16 15.79
N ALA A 190 3.33 -14.20 15.93
CA ALA A 190 3.03 -13.58 17.22
C ALA A 190 1.52 -13.32 17.32
N THR A 191 1.01 -13.30 18.56
CA THR A 191 -0.33 -12.79 18.82
C THR A 191 -0.23 -11.29 19.04
N ALA A 192 -0.95 -10.51 18.26
CA ALA A 192 -0.93 -9.06 18.26
C ALA A 192 -2.32 -8.48 18.49
N VAL A 193 -2.38 -7.34 19.18
CA VAL A 193 -3.55 -6.47 19.19
C VAL A 193 -3.26 -5.31 18.26
N LEU A 194 -4.00 -5.23 17.17
CA LEU A 194 -3.90 -4.20 16.13
C LEU A 194 -5.07 -3.21 16.28
N SER A 195 -4.79 -1.91 16.17
CA SER A 195 -5.79 -0.84 16.18
C SER A 195 -5.82 -0.15 14.83
N PHE A 196 -7.00 0.07 14.28
CA PHE A 196 -7.24 0.61 12.95
C PHE A 196 -7.91 1.99 13.04
N ALA A 197 -7.18 3.05 12.70
CA ALA A 197 -7.68 4.44 12.76
C ALA A 197 -8.89 4.66 11.84
N ASP A 198 -8.89 4.07 10.65
CA ASP A 198 -10.00 4.18 9.67
C ASP A 198 -11.32 3.57 10.18
N TYR A 199 -11.26 2.78 11.26
CA TYR A 199 -12.42 2.15 11.92
C TYR A 199 -12.60 2.62 13.36
N ASN A 200 -12.38 3.92 13.62
CA ASN A 200 -12.51 4.56 14.94
C ASN A 200 -11.64 3.90 16.02
N ASP A 201 -10.39 3.61 15.69
CA ASP A 201 -9.41 2.93 16.55
C ASP A 201 -9.88 1.54 17.07
N ALA A 202 -10.74 0.87 16.31
CA ALA A 202 -11.18 -0.48 16.65
C ALA A 202 -9.97 -1.40 16.84
N GLU A 203 -9.96 -2.14 17.94
CA GLU A 203 -8.90 -3.10 18.25
C GLU A 203 -9.30 -4.51 17.84
N LEU A 204 -8.37 -5.23 17.23
CA LEU A 204 -8.53 -6.62 16.83
C LEU A 204 -7.34 -7.44 17.34
N GLU A 205 -7.61 -8.48 18.12
CA GLU A 205 -6.61 -9.48 18.48
C GLU A 205 -6.51 -10.52 17.36
N CYS A 206 -5.33 -10.68 16.81
CA CYS A 206 -5.09 -11.61 15.72
C CYS A 206 -3.69 -12.23 15.81
N LYS A 207 -3.48 -13.32 15.08
CA LYS A 207 -2.16 -13.87 14.84
C LYS A 207 -1.54 -13.18 13.63
N ILE A 208 -0.32 -12.68 13.77
CA ILE A 208 0.46 -12.07 12.68
C ILE A 208 1.61 -12.98 12.27
N LEU A 209 2.00 -12.92 11.00
CA LEU A 209 3.13 -13.65 10.44
C LEU A 209 4.36 -12.73 10.35
N LEU A 210 5.39 -12.98 11.15
CA LEU A 210 6.56 -12.12 11.27
C LEU A 210 7.49 -12.20 10.05
N ASP A 211 7.57 -13.38 9.40
CA ASP A 211 8.46 -13.56 8.24
C ASP A 211 8.15 -12.65 7.06
N THR A 212 6.92 -12.13 6.97
CA THR A 212 6.56 -11.19 5.90
C THR A 212 7.10 -9.78 6.11
N ILE A 213 7.47 -9.40 7.34
CA ILE A 213 7.88 -8.04 7.69
C ILE A 213 9.14 -7.65 6.90
N ALA A 214 10.18 -8.46 6.95
CA ALA A 214 11.47 -8.20 6.29
C ALA A 214 11.56 -8.74 4.85
N SER A 215 10.57 -9.53 4.39
CA SER A 215 10.57 -10.12 3.06
C SER A 215 10.60 -9.05 1.96
N GLU A 216 11.37 -9.27 0.88
CA GLU A 216 11.34 -8.42 -0.32
C GLU A 216 10.10 -8.70 -1.20
N SER A 217 9.41 -9.84 -0.98
CA SER A 217 8.15 -10.17 -1.66
C SER A 217 6.99 -9.32 -1.11
N PRO A 218 5.95 -9.02 -1.91
CA PRO A 218 4.78 -8.27 -1.44
C PRO A 218 4.02 -8.94 -0.30
N SER A 219 3.99 -10.27 -0.29
CA SER A 219 3.37 -11.15 0.71
C SER A 219 4.09 -12.50 0.66
N LEU A 220 3.64 -13.53 1.36
CA LEU A 220 4.16 -14.88 1.16
C LEU A 220 4.12 -15.26 -0.32
N THR A 221 5.22 -15.77 -0.83
CA THR A 221 5.30 -16.35 -2.17
C THR A 221 4.37 -17.55 -2.29
N ARG A 222 4.09 -17.98 -3.52
CA ARG A 222 3.29 -19.19 -3.76
C ARG A 222 3.95 -20.44 -3.14
N GLU A 223 5.27 -20.52 -3.19
CA GLU A 223 6.04 -21.63 -2.62
C GLU A 223 5.94 -21.64 -1.09
N GLU A 224 6.14 -20.50 -0.44
CA GLU A 224 5.99 -20.37 1.01
C GLU A 224 4.56 -20.64 1.46
N SER A 225 3.57 -20.15 0.72
CA SER A 225 2.15 -20.41 1.02
C SER A 225 1.81 -21.89 0.90
N ASN A 226 2.36 -22.58 -0.11
CA ASN A 226 2.19 -24.03 -0.26
C ASN A 226 2.92 -24.79 0.86
N ARG A 227 4.12 -24.34 1.25
CA ARG A 227 4.86 -24.94 2.38
C ARG A 227 4.04 -24.84 3.66
N LEU A 228 3.52 -23.64 3.97
CA LEU A 228 2.68 -23.45 5.15
C LEU A 228 1.44 -24.36 5.10
N PHE A 229 0.77 -24.44 3.95
CA PHE A 229 -0.38 -25.33 3.77
C PHE A 229 -0.01 -26.79 4.06
N CYS A 230 1.07 -27.31 3.48
CA CYS A 230 1.51 -28.70 3.67
C CYS A 230 1.91 -28.99 5.11
N GLU A 231 2.56 -28.05 5.80
CA GLU A 231 2.93 -28.22 7.20
C GLU A 231 1.69 -28.24 8.10
N VAL A 232 0.75 -27.32 7.91
CA VAL A 232 -0.54 -27.32 8.65
C VAL A 232 -1.38 -28.55 8.34
N GLU A 233 -1.37 -29.06 7.09
CA GLU A 233 -2.10 -30.27 6.71
C GLU A 233 -1.68 -31.50 7.54
N LYS A 234 -0.43 -31.58 7.99
CA LYS A 234 0.07 -32.70 8.81
C LYS A 234 -0.71 -32.92 10.09
N ASP A 235 -1.21 -31.85 10.71
CA ASP A 235 -1.99 -31.90 11.94
C ASP A 235 -3.40 -32.49 11.74
N TYR A 236 -3.86 -32.59 10.50
CA TYR A 236 -5.20 -33.03 10.14
C TYR A 236 -5.21 -34.32 9.29
N LEU A 237 -4.10 -35.09 9.27
CA LEU A 237 -3.99 -36.33 8.45
C LEU A 237 -4.91 -37.44 8.93
N ASP A 238 -5.35 -37.43 10.18
CA ASP A 238 -6.35 -38.36 10.75
C ASP A 238 -7.73 -38.19 10.11
N ILE A 239 -8.02 -37.01 9.53
CA ILE A 239 -9.27 -36.74 8.83
C ILE A 239 -9.21 -37.31 7.41
N LYS A 240 -9.86 -38.49 7.20
CA LYS A 240 -9.85 -39.23 5.91
C LYS A 240 -10.46 -38.40 4.76
N SER A 241 -11.48 -37.58 5.02
CA SER A 241 -12.14 -36.79 3.99
C SER A 241 -11.32 -35.57 3.63
N LYS A 242 -10.85 -35.47 2.40
CA LYS A 242 -10.10 -34.30 1.89
C LYS A 242 -10.87 -32.98 2.03
N LEU A 243 -12.18 -32.99 1.80
CA LEU A 243 -13.03 -31.79 1.94
C LEU A 243 -13.11 -31.34 3.40
N LYS A 244 -13.30 -32.26 4.35
CA LYS A 244 -13.31 -31.93 5.78
C LYS A 244 -11.94 -31.42 6.24
N ARG A 245 -10.87 -32.12 5.87
CA ARG A 245 -9.49 -31.71 6.18
C ARG A 245 -9.20 -30.29 5.67
N PHE A 246 -9.55 -30.00 4.42
CA PHE A 246 -9.38 -28.69 3.84
C PHE A 246 -10.19 -27.59 4.59
N LYS A 247 -11.38 -27.94 5.10
CA LYS A 247 -12.16 -27.03 5.93
C LYS A 247 -11.44 -26.72 7.24
N GLU A 248 -10.91 -27.73 7.94
CA GLU A 248 -10.16 -27.54 9.20
C GLU A 248 -8.88 -26.70 8.98
N ILE A 249 -8.15 -26.91 7.89
CA ILE A 249 -6.98 -26.10 7.54
C ILE A 249 -7.39 -24.63 7.36
N ARG A 250 -8.52 -24.36 6.70
CA ARG A 250 -9.05 -22.99 6.52
C ARG A 250 -9.49 -22.34 7.83
N GLU A 251 -9.79 -23.13 8.86
CA GLU A 251 -10.13 -22.64 10.19
C GLU A 251 -8.90 -22.46 11.10
N ASN A 252 -7.73 -22.94 10.67
CA ASN A 252 -6.49 -22.86 11.43
C ASN A 252 -5.96 -21.42 11.51
N GLN A 253 -5.73 -20.90 12.72
CA GLN A 253 -5.30 -19.52 12.96
C GLN A 253 -3.89 -19.20 12.40
N HIS A 254 -2.97 -20.16 12.36
CA HIS A 254 -1.63 -19.95 11.80
C HIS A 254 -1.68 -19.93 10.28
N PHE A 255 -2.52 -20.76 9.66
CA PHE A 255 -2.75 -20.70 8.21
C PHE A 255 -3.35 -19.36 7.77
N ASN A 256 -4.19 -18.78 8.63
CA ASN A 256 -4.83 -17.48 8.41
C ASN A 256 -4.11 -16.31 9.09
N ALA A 257 -2.88 -16.50 9.57
CA ALA A 257 -2.14 -15.41 10.19
C ALA A 257 -2.07 -14.19 9.27
N VAL A 258 -2.31 -13.01 9.84
CA VAL A 258 -2.30 -11.75 9.10
C VAL A 258 -0.87 -11.47 8.62
N GLN A 259 -0.71 -11.31 7.32
CA GLN A 259 0.57 -10.95 6.72
C GLN A 259 0.74 -9.45 6.78
N VAL A 260 1.83 -8.99 7.38
CA VAL A 260 2.08 -7.58 7.65
C VAL A 260 3.47 -7.14 7.23
N LYS A 261 3.62 -5.83 6.96
CA LYS A 261 4.90 -5.13 6.78
C LYS A 261 4.86 -3.83 7.57
N PHE A 262 6.02 -3.24 7.85
CA PHE A 262 6.04 -1.88 8.39
C PHE A 262 5.45 -0.88 7.40
N ALA A 263 4.79 0.16 7.92
CA ALA A 263 4.01 1.13 7.15
C ALA A 263 4.60 2.55 7.14
N TYR A 264 5.83 2.75 7.62
CA TYR A 264 6.50 4.07 7.53
C TYR A 264 6.98 4.37 6.12
N ALA A 265 7.39 3.33 5.39
CA ALA A 265 7.74 3.38 3.99
C ALA A 265 7.08 2.24 3.23
N VAL A 266 6.43 2.55 2.11
CA VAL A 266 5.67 1.59 1.31
C VAL A 266 5.97 1.74 -0.17
N THR A 267 5.60 0.74 -0.97
CA THR A 267 5.66 0.90 -2.43
C THR A 267 4.51 1.76 -2.94
N CYS A 268 4.72 2.48 -4.04
CA CYS A 268 3.69 3.31 -4.66
C CYS A 268 2.40 2.52 -4.97
N HIS A 269 2.50 1.25 -5.38
CA HIS A 269 1.34 0.38 -5.57
C HIS A 269 0.53 0.18 -4.28
N LYS A 270 1.20 0.11 -3.13
CA LYS A 270 0.55 -0.03 -1.82
C LYS A 270 0.00 1.29 -1.30
N ALA A 271 0.60 2.41 -1.69
CA ALA A 271 0.09 3.75 -1.38
C ALA A 271 -1.12 4.14 -2.22
N GLN A 272 -1.43 3.38 -3.27
CA GLN A 272 -2.57 3.67 -4.15
C GLN A 272 -3.89 3.57 -3.38
N GLY A 273 -4.72 4.61 -3.46
CA GLY A 273 -5.96 4.75 -2.68
C GLY A 273 -5.79 5.48 -1.35
N GLY A 274 -4.60 5.49 -0.75
CA GLY A 274 -4.29 6.24 0.48
C GLY A 274 -3.97 7.71 0.20
N GLN A 275 -3.95 8.52 1.27
CA GLN A 275 -3.57 9.93 1.29
C GLN A 275 -2.90 10.26 2.61
N TRP A 276 -1.91 11.15 2.59
CA TRP A 276 -1.16 11.57 3.77
C TRP A 276 -0.89 13.07 3.70
N ARG A 277 -0.83 13.71 4.83
CA ARG A 277 -0.51 15.13 4.93
C ARG A 277 0.92 15.42 4.47
N ALA A 278 1.89 14.57 4.81
CA ALA A 278 3.26 14.67 4.35
C ALA A 278 3.71 13.40 3.61
N VAL A 279 4.21 13.56 2.39
CA VAL A 279 4.70 12.46 1.56
C VAL A 279 6.13 12.71 1.14
N PHE A 280 6.99 11.73 1.34
CA PHE A 280 8.36 11.69 0.85
C PHE A 280 8.46 10.72 -0.32
N ILE A 281 8.87 11.18 -1.49
CA ILE A 281 9.05 10.34 -2.69
C ILE A 281 10.53 10.06 -2.88
N ASP A 282 10.93 8.78 -2.80
CA ASP A 282 12.29 8.35 -3.05
C ASP A 282 12.58 8.21 -4.55
N ARG A 283 13.57 8.97 -5.05
CA ARG A 283 13.97 8.96 -6.46
C ARG A 283 14.45 7.61 -6.97
N CYS A 284 14.94 6.74 -6.15
CA CYS A 284 15.84 5.57 -6.33
C CYS A 284 15.89 4.84 -7.70
N LEU A 285 15.13 5.24 -8.72
CA LEU A 285 15.02 4.51 -9.99
C LEU A 285 15.03 5.38 -11.25
N PHE A 286 15.09 6.69 -11.07
CA PHE A 286 15.26 7.56 -12.23
C PHE A 286 16.76 7.77 -12.47
N GLY A 287 17.44 6.69 -12.91
CA GLY A 287 18.82 6.75 -13.37
C GLY A 287 18.92 7.50 -14.70
N ASP A 288 19.90 7.13 -15.52
CA ASP A 288 20.08 7.69 -16.86
C ASP A 288 19.22 6.99 -17.93
N GLU A 289 18.33 6.09 -17.50
CA GLU A 289 17.39 5.42 -18.39
C GLU A 289 16.36 6.41 -18.95
N PRO A 290 15.91 6.22 -20.20
CA PRO A 290 14.83 7.03 -20.77
C PRO A 290 13.56 6.93 -19.93
N MET A 291 12.88 8.07 -19.73
CA MET A 291 11.60 8.10 -19.05
C MET A 291 10.57 7.27 -19.81
N THR A 292 9.86 6.40 -19.10
CA THR A 292 8.79 5.57 -19.65
C THR A 292 7.42 6.04 -19.18
N ARG A 293 6.37 5.62 -19.88
CA ARG A 293 4.99 5.87 -19.45
C ARG A 293 4.69 5.34 -18.05
N ASP A 294 5.24 4.17 -17.70
CA ASP A 294 5.05 3.58 -16.37
C ASP A 294 5.77 4.36 -15.27
N MET A 295 6.93 4.94 -15.59
CA MET A 295 7.62 5.85 -14.67
C MET A 295 6.82 7.13 -14.43
N LEU A 296 6.22 7.71 -15.46
CA LEU A 296 5.33 8.88 -15.33
C LEU A 296 4.07 8.54 -14.54
N ARG A 297 3.43 7.40 -14.78
CA ARG A 297 2.30 6.93 -13.99
C ARG A 297 2.66 6.72 -12.52
N TRP A 298 3.85 6.17 -12.29
CA TRP A 298 4.38 6.00 -10.94
C TRP A 298 4.57 7.35 -10.24
N LEU A 299 5.19 8.33 -10.92
CA LEU A 299 5.34 9.69 -10.40
C LEU A 299 4.00 10.34 -10.13
N TYR A 300 3.09 10.33 -11.09
CA TYR A 300 1.75 10.88 -10.93
C TYR A 300 1.01 10.26 -9.73
N THR A 301 1.04 8.93 -9.63
CA THR A 301 0.42 8.23 -8.50
C THR A 301 1.05 8.64 -7.17
N ALA A 302 2.37 8.76 -7.09
CA ALA A 302 3.08 9.14 -5.88
C ALA A 302 2.81 10.61 -5.48
N LEU A 303 2.89 11.54 -6.44
CA LEU A 303 2.61 12.97 -6.23
C LEU A 303 1.21 13.21 -5.65
N THR A 304 0.21 12.52 -6.21
CA THR A 304 -1.20 12.67 -5.81
C THR A 304 -1.53 12.03 -4.46
N ARG A 305 -0.56 11.49 -3.73
CA ARG A 305 -0.76 10.96 -2.36
C ARG A 305 -0.66 12.05 -1.29
N ALA A 306 0.07 13.14 -1.55
CA ALA A 306 0.24 14.24 -0.61
C ALA A 306 -0.97 15.18 -0.62
N THR A 307 -1.37 15.64 0.57
CA THR A 307 -2.41 16.66 0.72
C THR A 307 -1.87 18.02 1.14
N ASP A 308 -0.84 18.06 2.01
CA ASP A 308 -0.31 19.30 2.58
C ASP A 308 1.14 19.57 2.18
N LYS A 309 2.00 18.56 2.19
CA LYS A 309 3.44 18.73 1.94
C LYS A 309 4.03 17.55 1.18
N LEU A 310 4.83 17.85 0.18
CA LEU A 310 5.52 16.88 -0.67
C LEU A 310 7.02 17.10 -0.63
N TYR A 311 7.77 16.03 -0.39
CA TYR A 311 9.22 16.03 -0.39
C TYR A 311 9.77 15.11 -1.47
N LEU A 312 10.62 15.65 -2.34
CA LEU A 312 11.32 14.89 -3.38
C LEU A 312 12.71 14.52 -2.85
N VAL A 313 12.90 13.24 -2.45
CA VAL A 313 14.14 12.79 -1.82
C VAL A 313 15.16 12.38 -2.87
N ASN A 314 16.33 13.03 -2.85
CA ASN A 314 17.45 12.80 -3.78
C ASN A 314 17.10 12.99 -5.26
N PHE A 315 16.13 13.78 -5.60
CA PHE A 315 15.88 14.18 -6.98
C PHE A 315 16.96 15.18 -7.42
N ASP A 316 17.47 15.00 -8.62
CA ASP A 316 18.50 15.89 -9.20
C ASP A 316 17.89 17.03 -10.04
N GLU A 317 18.77 17.96 -10.46
CA GLU A 317 18.39 19.18 -11.21
C GLU A 317 17.66 18.91 -12.54
N ARG A 318 17.67 17.67 -13.06
CA ARG A 318 16.91 17.31 -14.25
C ARG A 318 15.40 17.32 -14.03
N PHE A 319 14.95 17.21 -12.78
CA PHE A 319 13.56 17.12 -12.41
C PHE A 319 12.92 18.44 -12.01
N TYR A 320 13.64 19.54 -11.90
CA TYR A 320 13.08 20.82 -11.50
C TYR A 320 13.70 22.00 -12.23
N GLU A 321 12.95 23.13 -12.25
CA GLU A 321 13.34 24.41 -12.83
C GLU A 321 13.90 25.35 -11.74
#